data_18baa52ed4b34c365cf7819be707d239
#
_entry.id   18baa52ed4b34c365cf7819be707d239
#
_cell.length_a   1.000
_cell.length_b   1.000
_cell.length_c   1.000
_cell.angle_alpha   90.00
_cell.angle_beta   90.00
_cell.angle_gamma   90.00
#
_symmetry.space_group_name_H-M   'P 1'
#
loop_
_entity.id
_entity.type
_entity.pdbx_description
1 polymer ?
#
loop_
_entity_poly.entity_id
_entity_poly.type
_entity_poly.pdbx_seq_one_letter_code
_entity_poly.pdbx_strand_id
1 'polypeptide(L)'
;MSSPQLYYRLSARTHATPLRDSVARDVVHLLNCAMRGASMGMPSDAPVASSVLNFGNPCMATLGRSRVDPQHIANSIRQTLAAFEPRLLATRTLVVARQDTDSPGSRALYFDVHGVLRHQGHHIAIRLVLDYLGGFFEWIQERP
;
A
#
# COMPACT_ATOMS: atom_id res chain seq x y z
N MET A 1 14.10 9.87 13.74
CA MET A 1 13.17 9.00 13.00
C MET A 1 13.88 7.69 12.73
N SER A 2 13.49 6.67 13.43
CA SER A 2 14.01 5.32 13.17
C SER A 2 13.40 4.83 11.86
N SER A 3 14.16 4.93 10.78
CA SER A 3 13.77 4.39 9.49
C SER A 3 13.66 2.87 9.60
N PRO A 4 12.61 2.23 9.06
CA PRO A 4 12.54 0.77 8.95
C PRO A 4 13.77 0.17 8.26
N GLN A 5 14.52 0.97 7.51
CA GLN A 5 15.81 0.63 6.95
C GLN A 5 16.84 0.15 8.00
N LEU A 6 16.76 0.62 9.25
CA LEU A 6 17.70 0.20 10.28
C LEU A 6 17.50 -1.28 10.64
N TYR A 7 16.26 -1.71 10.83
CA TYR A 7 15.95 -3.12 11.08
C TYR A 7 16.43 -4.01 9.93
N TYR A 8 16.12 -3.61 8.69
CA TYR A 8 16.53 -4.37 7.50
C TYR A 8 18.03 -4.33 7.27
N ARG A 9 18.72 -3.23 7.60
CA ARG A 9 20.19 -3.15 7.55
C ARG A 9 20.86 -4.00 8.61
N LEU A 10 20.23 -4.15 9.77
CA LEU A 10 20.74 -4.98 10.86
C LEU A 10 20.45 -6.46 10.65
N SER A 11 19.30 -6.78 10.05
CA SER A 11 18.92 -8.16 9.70
C SER A 11 19.56 -8.66 8.40
N ALA A 12 19.92 -7.75 7.49
CA ALA A 12 20.50 -8.05 6.17
C ALA A 12 22.00 -8.30 6.19
N ARG A 13 22.57 -8.75 7.30
CA ARG A 13 23.99 -9.14 7.34
C ARG A 13 24.33 -10.31 6.39
N THR A 14 23.34 -10.94 5.77
CA THR A 14 23.52 -12.07 4.88
C THR A 14 23.02 -11.86 3.45
N HIS A 15 22.04 -10.97 3.20
CA HIS A 15 21.56 -10.68 1.84
C HIS A 15 21.01 -9.24 1.76
N ALA A 16 21.63 -8.40 0.94
CA ALA A 16 21.12 -7.06 0.65
C ALA A 16 19.76 -7.17 -0.06
N THR A 17 18.68 -7.04 0.70
CA THR A 17 17.33 -6.94 0.12
C THR A 17 17.25 -5.63 -0.66
N PRO A 18 16.90 -5.63 -1.95
CA PRO A 18 16.72 -4.41 -2.71
C PRO A 18 15.76 -3.46 -2.01
N LEU A 19 16.02 -2.16 -2.07
CA LEU A 19 15.16 -1.14 -1.45
C LEU A 19 13.71 -1.25 -1.93
N ARG A 20 13.50 -1.60 -3.21
CA ARG A 20 12.19 -1.90 -3.78
C ARG A 20 11.43 -2.94 -2.96
N ASP A 21 12.08 -4.05 -2.62
CA ASP A 21 11.46 -5.16 -1.91
C ASP A 21 11.13 -4.78 -0.47
N SER A 22 11.97 -3.97 0.15
CA SER A 22 11.69 -3.41 1.47
C SER A 22 10.45 -2.50 1.44
N VAL A 23 10.37 -1.61 0.45
CA VAL A 23 9.20 -0.73 0.27
C VAL A 23 7.95 -1.56 0.00
N ALA A 24 8.02 -2.57 -0.88
CA ALA A 24 6.88 -3.41 -1.21
C ALA A 24 6.32 -4.15 0.01
N ARG A 25 7.16 -4.71 0.86
CA ARG A 25 6.73 -5.37 2.12
C ARG A 25 6.05 -4.39 3.06
N ASP A 26 6.63 -3.22 3.25
CA ASP A 26 6.08 -2.22 4.15
C ASP A 26 4.75 -1.66 3.63
N VAL A 27 4.61 -1.52 2.30
CA VAL A 27 3.35 -1.14 1.65
C VAL A 27 2.28 -2.20 1.89
N VAL A 28 2.59 -3.47 1.70
CA VAL A 28 1.63 -4.56 1.98
C VAL A 28 1.23 -4.58 3.45
N HIS A 29 2.18 -4.42 4.36
CA HIS A 29 1.90 -4.34 5.78
C HIS A 29 0.98 -3.16 6.12
N LEU A 30 1.28 -1.98 5.60
CA LEU A 30 0.47 -0.77 5.76
C LEU A 30 -0.96 -0.96 5.26
N LEU A 31 -1.12 -1.53 4.06
CA LEU A 31 -2.43 -1.73 3.45
C LEU A 31 -3.28 -2.79 4.16
N ASN A 32 -2.65 -3.76 4.81
CA ASN A 32 -3.32 -4.78 5.61
C ASN A 32 -3.68 -4.33 7.03
N CYS A 33 -3.18 -3.16 7.46
CA CYS A 33 -3.60 -2.57 8.72
C CYS A 33 -4.92 -1.81 8.54
N ALA A 34 -5.92 -2.08 9.38
CA ALA A 34 -7.15 -1.30 9.41
C ALA A 34 -6.92 0.04 10.12
N MET A 35 -7.33 1.13 9.48
CA MET A 35 -7.27 2.47 10.07
C MET A 35 -8.24 2.57 11.26
N ARG A 36 -7.74 2.88 12.45
CA ARG A 36 -8.56 2.96 13.67
C ARG A 36 -9.61 4.06 13.63
N GLY A 37 -9.29 5.18 13.02
CA GLY A 37 -10.18 6.34 12.91
C GLY A 37 -11.21 6.26 11.77
N ALA A 38 -11.21 5.21 10.95
CA ALA A 38 -12.07 5.11 9.78
C ALA A 38 -13.58 5.18 10.08
N SER A 39 -13.99 4.74 11.26
CA SER A 39 -15.40 4.75 11.72
C SER A 39 -15.76 5.95 12.61
N MET A 40 -14.80 6.80 12.94
CA MET A 40 -14.98 7.89 13.92
C MET A 40 -15.37 9.23 13.28
N GLY A 41 -15.53 9.29 11.95
CA GLY A 41 -15.85 10.55 11.25
C GLY A 41 -14.78 11.65 11.44
N MET A 42 -13.53 11.27 11.63
CA MET A 42 -12.42 12.18 11.86
C MET A 42 -12.18 13.07 10.65
N PRO A 43 -12.07 14.40 10.82
CA PRO A 43 -11.70 15.29 9.72
C PRO A 43 -10.34 14.91 9.13
N SER A 44 -10.24 14.89 7.80
CA SER A 44 -9.01 14.50 7.08
C SER A 44 -7.84 15.47 7.28
N ASP A 45 -8.12 16.69 7.69
CA ASP A 45 -7.15 17.75 7.99
C ASP A 45 -6.68 17.72 9.45
N ALA A 46 -7.30 16.92 10.30
CA ALA A 46 -6.86 16.79 11.69
C ALA A 46 -5.43 16.21 11.76
N PRO A 47 -4.52 16.76 12.59
CA PRO A 47 -3.15 16.27 12.71
C PRO A 47 -3.06 14.78 13.08
N VAL A 48 -4.04 14.27 13.82
CA VAL A 48 -4.10 12.86 14.21
C VAL A 48 -4.45 11.94 13.03
N ALA A 49 -5.07 12.46 11.96
CA ALA A 49 -5.46 11.68 10.78
C ALA A 49 -4.23 11.07 10.07
N SER A 50 -3.12 11.79 10.05
CA SER A 50 -1.84 11.35 9.45
C SER A 50 -0.82 10.85 10.47
N SER A 51 -1.20 10.72 11.74
CA SER A 51 -0.32 10.25 12.78
C SER A 51 -0.22 8.72 12.80
N VAL A 52 0.83 8.19 13.46
CA VAL A 52 1.02 6.74 13.64
C VAL A 52 -0.15 6.07 14.40
N LEU A 53 -0.93 6.84 15.15
CA LEU A 53 -2.12 6.34 15.83
C LEU A 53 -3.24 5.95 14.86
N ASN A 54 -3.21 6.51 13.65
CA ASN A 54 -4.18 6.25 12.60
C ASN A 54 -3.57 5.53 11.38
N PHE A 55 -2.42 4.90 11.59
CA PHE A 55 -1.73 4.14 10.54
C PHE A 55 -2.62 3.01 10.01
N GLY A 56 -2.81 2.95 8.70
CA GLY A 56 -3.57 1.90 8.05
C GLY A 56 -4.36 2.37 6.83
N ASN A 57 -5.09 1.44 6.26
CA ASN A 57 -5.91 1.65 5.06
C ASN A 57 -7.40 1.73 5.45
N PRO A 58 -8.10 2.84 5.16
CA PRO A 58 -9.52 3.00 5.51
C PRO A 58 -10.43 2.00 4.77
N CYS A 59 -10.06 1.56 3.57
CA CYS A 59 -10.86 0.60 2.80
C CYS A 59 -11.00 -0.76 3.48
N MET A 60 -10.09 -1.15 4.37
CA MET A 60 -10.15 -2.44 5.05
C MET A 60 -11.37 -2.58 5.97
N ALA A 61 -11.93 -1.45 6.45
CA ALA A 61 -13.13 -1.46 7.28
C ALA A 61 -14.44 -1.71 6.49
N THR A 62 -14.42 -1.55 5.18
CA THR A 62 -15.59 -1.60 4.31
C THR A 62 -15.58 -2.74 3.31
N LEU A 63 -14.47 -3.45 3.16
CA LEU A 63 -14.37 -4.63 2.30
C LEU A 63 -15.37 -5.70 2.73
N GLY A 64 -16.15 -6.18 1.79
CA GLY A 64 -17.18 -7.21 2.01
C GLY A 64 -18.58 -6.68 2.34
N ARG A 65 -18.77 -5.34 2.48
CA ARG A 65 -20.07 -4.74 2.81
C ARG A 65 -20.85 -4.17 1.63
N SER A 66 -20.20 -3.94 0.50
CA SER A 66 -20.82 -3.33 -0.69
C SER A 66 -20.10 -3.72 -1.97
N ARG A 67 -20.69 -3.31 -3.09
CA ARG A 67 -20.10 -3.49 -4.41
C ARG A 67 -18.69 -2.87 -4.43
N VAL A 68 -17.70 -3.68 -4.72
CA VAL A 68 -16.29 -3.26 -4.74
C VAL A 68 -16.03 -2.45 -6.00
N ASP A 69 -15.65 -1.19 -5.84
CA ASP A 69 -15.18 -0.33 -6.91
C ASP A 69 -13.64 -0.30 -6.92
N PRO A 70 -13.00 -0.90 -7.94
CA PRO A 70 -11.54 -0.93 -8.02
C PRO A 70 -10.90 0.45 -8.05
N GLN A 71 -11.55 1.44 -8.68
CA GLN A 71 -11.01 2.80 -8.75
C GLN A 71 -11.04 3.49 -7.38
N HIS A 72 -12.07 3.26 -6.59
CA HIS A 72 -12.16 3.76 -5.22
C HIS A 72 -11.03 3.18 -4.36
N ILE A 73 -10.76 1.87 -4.49
CA ILE A 73 -9.66 1.21 -3.77
C ILE A 73 -8.31 1.77 -4.23
N ALA A 74 -8.07 1.95 -5.53
CA ALA A 74 -6.84 2.54 -6.05
C ALA A 74 -6.59 3.95 -5.49
N ASN A 75 -7.62 4.78 -5.41
CA ASN A 75 -7.54 6.12 -4.81
C ASN A 75 -7.22 6.04 -3.31
N SER A 76 -7.83 5.11 -2.59
CA SER A 76 -7.55 4.89 -1.17
C SER A 76 -6.11 4.43 -0.94
N ILE A 77 -5.60 3.50 -1.74
CA ILE A 77 -4.20 3.08 -1.69
C ILE A 77 -3.28 4.29 -1.89
N ARG A 78 -3.53 5.09 -2.92
CA ARG A 78 -2.72 6.29 -3.21
C ARG A 78 -2.71 7.27 -2.03
N GLN A 79 -3.86 7.54 -1.42
CA GLN A 79 -3.96 8.43 -0.26
C GLN A 79 -3.23 7.87 0.96
N THR A 80 -3.36 6.57 1.21
CA THR A 80 -2.68 5.87 2.31
C THR A 80 -1.16 5.93 2.14
N LEU A 81 -0.66 5.71 0.94
CA LEU A 81 0.77 5.81 0.64
C LEU A 81 1.29 7.25 0.80
N ALA A 82 0.51 8.25 0.37
CA ALA A 82 0.86 9.66 0.54
C ALA A 82 0.98 10.06 2.02
N ALA A 83 0.15 9.50 2.88
CA ALA A 83 0.13 9.79 4.31
C ALA A 83 1.21 9.04 5.10
N PHE A 84 1.49 7.79 4.76
CA PHE A 84 2.24 6.87 5.63
C PHE A 84 3.51 6.26 5.02
N GLU A 85 3.78 6.47 3.72
CA GLU A 85 5.01 5.97 3.07
C GLU A 85 5.93 7.13 2.66
N PRO A 86 6.77 7.62 3.57
CA PRO A 86 7.59 8.83 3.33
C PRO A 86 8.71 8.63 2.31
N ARG A 87 9.06 7.38 1.96
CA ARG A 87 10.09 7.08 0.96
C ARG A 87 9.61 7.35 -0.46
N LEU A 88 8.29 7.35 -0.68
CA LEU A 88 7.69 7.67 -1.97
C LEU A 88 7.34 9.16 -2.05
N LEU A 89 7.56 9.74 -3.23
CA LEU A 89 7.07 11.08 -3.53
C LEU A 89 5.57 11.02 -3.80
N ALA A 90 4.76 11.58 -2.90
CA ALA A 90 3.30 11.55 -3.00
C ALA A 90 2.78 12.13 -4.32
N THR A 91 3.41 13.20 -4.82
CA THR A 91 3.06 13.86 -6.08
C THR A 91 3.42 13.05 -7.33
N ARG A 92 4.25 12.03 -7.21
CA ARG A 92 4.72 11.17 -8.29
C ARG A 92 4.39 9.69 -8.06
N THR A 93 3.41 9.44 -7.20
CA THR A 93 2.89 8.09 -6.94
C THR A 93 1.56 7.93 -7.66
N LEU A 94 1.49 6.94 -8.54
CA LEU A 94 0.30 6.56 -9.28
C LEU A 94 -0.11 5.15 -8.90
N VAL A 95 -1.39 4.93 -8.70
CA VAL A 95 -1.98 3.61 -8.46
C VAL A 95 -3.02 3.35 -9.52
N VAL A 96 -2.86 2.26 -10.27
CA VAL A 96 -3.73 1.87 -11.36
C VAL A 96 -4.39 0.53 -11.04
N ALA A 97 -5.72 0.51 -11.02
CA ALA A 97 -6.47 -0.73 -10.93
C ALA A 97 -6.40 -1.48 -12.27
N ARG A 98 -6.09 -2.78 -12.22
CA ARG A 98 -6.13 -3.67 -13.38
C ARG A 98 -7.28 -4.65 -13.24
N GLN A 99 -7.98 -4.86 -14.32
CA GLN A 99 -8.93 -5.97 -14.45
C GLN A 99 -8.17 -7.18 -15.00
N ASP A 100 -8.28 -8.30 -14.32
CA ASP A 100 -7.84 -9.57 -14.88
C ASP A 100 -8.92 -10.05 -15.87
N THR A 101 -8.61 -9.93 -17.14
CA THR A 101 -9.50 -10.40 -18.23
C THR A 101 -9.42 -11.92 -18.40
N ASP A 102 -8.41 -12.57 -17.85
CA ASP A 102 -8.12 -13.98 -18.11
C ASP A 102 -8.85 -14.93 -17.15
N SER A 103 -9.47 -14.42 -16.10
CA SER A 103 -10.16 -15.23 -15.09
C SER A 103 -11.53 -14.65 -14.74
N PRO A 104 -12.55 -14.85 -15.57
CA PRO A 104 -13.90 -14.44 -15.23
C PRO A 104 -14.36 -15.17 -13.97
N GLY A 105 -14.70 -14.41 -12.93
CA GLY A 105 -15.04 -14.92 -11.60
C GLY A 105 -13.90 -14.91 -10.58
N SER A 106 -12.74 -14.38 -10.94
CA SER A 106 -11.65 -14.13 -9.99
C SER A 106 -12.11 -13.21 -8.86
N ARG A 107 -11.77 -13.60 -7.63
CA ARG A 107 -11.99 -12.80 -6.41
C ARG A 107 -10.81 -11.86 -6.13
N ALA A 108 -9.90 -11.72 -7.08
CA ALA A 108 -8.71 -10.92 -6.97
C ALA A 108 -8.83 -9.64 -7.78
N LEU A 109 -8.42 -8.54 -7.17
CA LEU A 109 -8.21 -7.26 -7.83
C LEU A 109 -6.72 -6.96 -7.86
N TYR A 110 -6.23 -6.49 -8.99
CA TYR A 110 -4.82 -6.19 -9.19
C TYR A 110 -4.60 -4.68 -9.23
N PHE A 111 -3.53 -4.21 -8.60
CA PHE A 111 -3.15 -2.82 -8.58
C PHE A 111 -1.66 -2.69 -8.89
N ASP A 112 -1.33 -1.84 -9.85
CA ASP A 112 0.05 -1.45 -10.12
C ASP A 112 0.33 -0.12 -9.41
N VAL A 113 1.29 -0.11 -8.52
CA VAL A 113 1.80 1.08 -7.84
C VAL A 113 3.09 1.50 -8.54
N HIS A 114 3.07 2.68 -9.15
CA HIS A 114 4.25 3.31 -9.74
C HIS A 114 4.65 4.49 -8.88
N GLY A 115 5.89 4.53 -8.42
CA GLY A 115 6.37 5.58 -7.55
C GLY A 115 7.80 6.00 -7.85
N VAL A 116 8.21 7.10 -7.26
CA VAL A 116 9.58 7.61 -7.29
C VAL A 116 10.10 7.70 -5.87
N LEU A 117 11.24 7.09 -5.62
CA LEU A 117 11.91 7.16 -4.32
C LEU A 117 12.47 8.54 -4.06
N ARG A 118 12.11 9.11 -2.90
CA ARG A 118 12.45 10.51 -2.53
C ARG A 118 13.95 10.80 -2.55
N HIS A 119 14.76 9.89 -2.02
CA HIS A 119 16.19 10.16 -1.83
C HIS A 119 17.06 9.75 -3.02
N GLN A 120 16.56 8.89 -3.89
CA GLN A 120 17.36 8.34 -5.00
C GLN A 120 16.81 8.73 -6.37
N GLY A 121 15.58 9.27 -6.44
CA GLY A 121 14.92 9.59 -7.69
C GLY A 121 14.61 8.35 -8.55
N HIS A 122 14.84 7.14 -8.05
CA HIS A 122 14.61 5.91 -8.79
C HIS A 122 13.12 5.62 -8.90
N HIS A 123 12.69 5.23 -10.06
CA HIS A 123 11.34 4.70 -10.30
C HIS A 123 11.23 3.28 -9.75
N ILE A 124 10.13 3.01 -9.07
CA ILE A 124 9.78 1.66 -8.64
C ILE A 124 8.38 1.31 -9.11
N ALA A 125 8.18 0.03 -9.39
CA ALA A 125 6.87 -0.53 -9.68
C ALA A 125 6.62 -1.71 -8.74
N ILE A 126 5.45 -1.72 -8.12
CA ILE A 126 5.01 -2.77 -7.19
C ILE A 126 3.65 -3.25 -7.68
N ARG A 127 3.50 -4.54 -7.91
CA ARG A 127 2.21 -5.14 -8.24
C ARG A 127 1.60 -5.75 -7.00
N LEU A 128 0.39 -5.32 -6.68
CA LEU A 128 -0.40 -5.79 -5.56
C LEU A 128 -1.59 -6.61 -6.06
N VAL A 129 -1.96 -7.62 -5.30
CA VAL A 129 -3.23 -8.33 -5.46
C VAL A 129 -4.02 -8.20 -4.18
N LEU A 130 -5.30 -7.91 -4.30
CA LEU A 130 -6.27 -7.88 -3.22
C LEU A 130 -7.23 -9.05 -3.39
N ASP A 131 -7.25 -9.96 -2.43
CA ASP A 131 -8.39 -10.85 -2.23
C ASP A 131 -9.50 -10.05 -1.53
N TYR A 132 -10.52 -9.62 -2.29
CA TYR A 132 -11.57 -8.78 -1.72
C TYR A 132 -12.57 -9.52 -0.84
N LEU A 133 -12.58 -10.86 -0.85
CA LEU A 133 -13.38 -11.65 0.10
C LEU A 133 -12.62 -11.89 1.40
N GLY A 134 -11.36 -12.23 1.31
CA GLY A 134 -10.48 -12.36 2.47
C GLY A 134 -10.09 -11.01 3.07
N GLY A 135 -10.11 -9.95 2.27
CA GLY A 135 -9.82 -8.59 2.71
C GLY A 135 -8.35 -8.34 2.97
N PHE A 136 -7.45 -8.99 2.25
CA PHE A 136 -6.01 -8.80 2.42
C PHE A 136 -5.28 -8.58 1.10
N PHE A 137 -4.19 -7.81 1.19
CA PHE A 137 -3.27 -7.53 0.09
C PHE A 137 -2.06 -8.42 0.16
N GLU A 138 -1.56 -8.81 -1.02
CA GLU A 138 -0.28 -9.47 -1.21
C GLU A 138 0.53 -8.75 -2.29
N TRP A 139 1.85 -8.87 -2.21
CA TRP A 139 2.76 -8.40 -3.23
C TRP A 139 3.13 -9.53 -4.18
N ILE A 140 2.94 -9.29 -5.48
CA ILE A 140 3.36 -10.24 -6.51
C ILE A 140 4.83 -9.96 -6.83
N GLN A 141 5.68 -10.90 -6.47
CA GLN A 141 7.07 -10.87 -6.90
C GLN A 141 7.14 -11.34 -8.36
N GLU A 142 7.53 -10.45 -9.25
CA GLU A 142 7.93 -10.86 -10.60
C GLU A 142 9.23 -11.68 -10.44
N ARG A 143 9.14 -12.97 -10.64
CA ARG A 143 10.36 -13.78 -10.79
C ARG A 143 11.05 -13.33 -12.07
N PRO A 144 12.39 -13.15 -12.05
CA PRO A 144 13.17 -12.80 -13.21
C PRO A 144 13.07 -13.87 -14.30
#